data_21c10876bd07a83b1abc8a1735f22da9
#
_entry.id   21c10876bd07a83b1abc8a1735f22da9
#
_cell.length_a   1.000
_cell.length_b   1.000
_cell.length_c   1.000
_cell.angle_alpha   90.00
_cell.angle_beta   90.00
_cell.angle_gamma   90.00
#
_symmetry.space_group_name_H-M   'P 1'
#
loop_
_entity.id
_entity.type
_entity.pdbx_description
1 polymer ?
#
loop_
_entity_poly.entity_id
_entity_poly.type
_entity_poly.pdbx_seq_one_letter_code
_entity_poly.pdbx_strand_id
1 'polypeptide(L)'
;PQVYNWIHDSIHEVIHVDYKDLADGVSFQQAADEFLDWCGEEWIFCTWGNQDVMELQRNMKYYGMLSKIKGPVTYYDAQKIYGICYNEDPCRRSLEYAIDKMHLPKAQEFHRALTDAKYTGEIFKRLDMPAVLANPSIDVYQNPKTRKEEIYLSYPNYDEYVSREFA
;
A
#
# COMPACT_ATOMS: atom_id res chain seq x y z
N PRO A 1 -13.48 -14.18 1.69
CA PRO A 1 -12.41 -14.59 0.76
C PRO A 1 -12.89 -15.66 -0.21
N GLN A 2 -12.73 -15.41 -1.51
CA GLN A 2 -13.22 -16.31 -2.57
C GLN A 2 -12.25 -17.48 -2.84
N VAL A 3 -11.01 -17.40 -2.36
CA VAL A 3 -9.95 -18.37 -2.65
C VAL A 3 -9.73 -19.31 -1.48
N TYR A 4 -9.78 -18.82 -0.27
CA TYR A 4 -9.60 -19.61 0.95
C TYR A 4 -10.87 -19.56 1.79
N ASN A 5 -11.23 -20.68 2.42
CA ASN A 5 -12.39 -20.81 3.29
C ASN A 5 -12.03 -20.77 4.78
N TRP A 6 -10.85 -20.28 5.11
CA TRP A 6 -10.35 -20.17 6.47
C TRP A 6 -9.36 -19.02 6.59
N ILE A 7 -9.15 -18.51 7.79
CA ILE A 7 -8.13 -17.51 8.15
C ILE A 7 -7.10 -18.23 9.02
N HIS A 8 -5.82 -17.99 8.76
CA HIS A 8 -4.77 -18.55 9.60
C HIS A 8 -4.83 -17.91 11.00
N ASP A 9 -4.63 -18.71 12.05
CA ASP A 9 -4.78 -18.27 13.45
C ASP A 9 -3.95 -17.03 13.77
N SER A 10 -2.70 -16.98 13.29
CA SER A 10 -1.83 -15.81 13.46
C SER A 10 -2.36 -14.53 12.80
N ILE A 11 -3.16 -14.64 11.76
CA ILE A 11 -3.81 -13.48 11.11
C ILE A 11 -5.04 -13.08 11.92
N HIS A 12 -5.85 -14.05 12.34
CA HIS A 12 -7.02 -13.82 13.18
C HIS A 12 -6.65 -13.10 14.49
N GLU A 13 -5.55 -13.53 15.14
CA GLU A 13 -5.04 -12.91 16.38
C GLU A 13 -4.65 -11.44 16.19
N VAL A 14 -4.24 -11.05 14.98
CA VAL A 14 -3.80 -9.68 14.68
C VAL A 14 -4.97 -8.78 14.24
N ILE A 15 -5.82 -9.27 13.32
CA ILE A 15 -6.87 -8.43 12.72
C ILE A 15 -8.21 -8.51 13.46
N HIS A 16 -8.40 -9.49 14.35
CA HIS A 16 -9.63 -9.74 15.11
C HIS A 16 -10.90 -9.77 14.23
N VAL A 17 -10.80 -10.40 13.06
CA VAL A 17 -11.90 -10.55 12.09
C VAL A 17 -12.12 -12.03 11.84
N ASP A 18 -13.34 -12.49 12.00
CA ASP A 18 -13.71 -13.87 11.73
C ASP A 18 -13.88 -14.13 10.23
N TYR A 19 -13.66 -15.40 9.82
CA TYR A 19 -13.91 -15.81 8.44
C TYR A 19 -15.33 -15.45 7.97
N LYS A 20 -16.32 -15.56 8.84
CA LYS A 20 -17.71 -15.23 8.53
C LYS A 20 -17.87 -13.77 8.10
N ASP A 21 -17.21 -12.86 8.80
CA ASP A 21 -17.25 -11.41 8.47
C ASP A 21 -16.66 -11.14 7.08
N LEU A 22 -15.63 -11.91 6.70
CA LEU A 22 -15.02 -11.81 5.38
C LEU A 22 -15.85 -12.51 4.29
N ALA A 23 -16.54 -13.60 4.64
CA ALA A 23 -17.38 -14.37 3.70
C ALA A 23 -18.60 -13.56 3.24
N ASP A 24 -19.15 -12.73 4.13
CA ASP A 24 -20.29 -11.84 3.86
C ASP A 24 -19.87 -10.54 3.14
N GLY A 25 -18.56 -10.31 2.95
CA GLY A 25 -18.02 -9.16 2.25
C GLY A 25 -18.23 -9.22 0.72
N VAL A 26 -18.14 -8.07 0.08
CA VAL A 26 -18.18 -7.95 -1.38
C VAL A 26 -16.96 -8.63 -2.03
N SER A 27 -17.06 -8.94 -3.32
CA SER A 27 -15.92 -9.49 -4.07
C SER A 27 -14.77 -8.50 -4.17
N PHE A 28 -13.54 -9.00 -4.40
CA PHE A 28 -12.40 -8.11 -4.65
C PHE A 28 -12.66 -7.19 -5.83
N GLN A 29 -13.25 -7.71 -6.91
CA GLN A 29 -13.53 -6.92 -8.11
C GLN A 29 -14.47 -5.75 -7.80
N GLN A 30 -15.55 -6.02 -7.07
CA GLN A 30 -16.49 -4.97 -6.66
C GLN A 30 -15.82 -3.95 -5.74
N ALA A 31 -15.09 -4.41 -4.71
CA ALA A 31 -14.39 -3.51 -3.79
C ALA A 31 -13.34 -2.64 -4.50
N ALA A 32 -12.60 -3.24 -5.46
CA ALA A 32 -11.61 -2.51 -6.24
C ALA A 32 -12.24 -1.47 -7.17
N ASP A 33 -13.37 -1.79 -7.80
CA ASP A 33 -14.11 -0.86 -8.65
C ASP A 33 -14.64 0.32 -7.84
N GLU A 34 -15.32 0.05 -6.73
CA GLU A 34 -15.83 1.10 -5.83
C GLU A 34 -14.70 1.98 -5.28
N PHE A 35 -13.56 1.38 -4.95
CA PHE A 35 -12.39 2.11 -4.48
C PHE A 35 -11.80 3.01 -5.57
N LEU A 36 -11.63 2.52 -6.80
CA LEU A 36 -11.09 3.32 -7.90
C LEU A 36 -12.06 4.43 -8.31
N ASP A 37 -13.36 4.17 -8.31
CA ASP A 37 -14.37 5.20 -8.55
C ASP A 37 -14.33 6.29 -7.48
N TRP A 38 -14.13 5.91 -6.21
CA TRP A 38 -13.94 6.85 -5.10
C TRP A 38 -12.65 7.67 -5.24
N CYS A 39 -11.56 7.07 -5.71
CA CYS A 39 -10.30 7.79 -5.96
C CYS A 39 -10.43 8.83 -7.07
N GLY A 40 -11.30 8.61 -8.07
CA GLY A 40 -11.43 9.48 -9.23
C GLY A 40 -10.28 9.29 -10.25
N GLU A 41 -10.02 10.34 -11.04
CA GLU A 41 -9.05 10.25 -12.15
C GLU A 41 -7.61 10.60 -11.73
N GLU A 42 -7.45 11.45 -10.73
CA GLU A 42 -6.14 11.92 -10.27
C GLU A 42 -5.90 11.55 -8.80
N TRP A 43 -5.01 10.61 -8.58
CA TRP A 43 -4.65 10.14 -7.25
C TRP A 43 -3.22 9.64 -7.17
N ILE A 44 -2.64 9.70 -6.00
CA ILE A 44 -1.35 9.11 -5.67
C ILE A 44 -1.51 8.34 -4.36
N PHE A 45 -1.10 7.08 -4.34
CA PHE A 45 -1.10 6.30 -3.13
C PHE A 45 -0.06 6.80 -2.12
N CYS A 46 -0.44 6.75 -0.86
CA CYS A 46 0.45 6.90 0.27
C CYS A 46 0.23 5.70 1.20
N THR A 47 1.27 4.92 1.44
CA THR A 47 1.19 3.67 2.20
C THR A 47 2.22 3.64 3.32
N TRP A 48 2.01 2.79 4.33
CA TRP A 48 3.03 2.51 5.34
C TRP A 48 3.85 1.29 4.91
N GLY A 49 4.82 1.51 4.03
CA GLY A 49 5.60 0.47 3.37
C GLY A 49 5.09 0.16 1.96
N ASN A 50 5.68 -0.84 1.32
CA ASN A 50 5.40 -1.19 -0.07
C ASN A 50 4.43 -2.36 -0.25
N GLN A 51 4.02 -3.03 0.83
CA GLN A 51 3.25 -4.26 0.73
C GLN A 51 1.84 -4.04 0.17
N ASP A 52 1.18 -2.94 0.56
CA ASP A 52 -0.19 -2.65 0.15
C ASP A 52 -0.31 -2.49 -1.37
N VAL A 53 0.62 -1.74 -1.98
CA VAL A 53 0.64 -1.54 -3.44
C VAL A 53 0.94 -2.85 -4.16
N MET A 54 1.90 -3.63 -3.65
CA MET A 54 2.23 -4.94 -4.22
C MET A 54 1.07 -5.93 -4.15
N GLU A 55 0.35 -5.98 -3.03
CA GLU A 55 -0.80 -6.88 -2.87
C GLU A 55 -1.99 -6.42 -3.72
N LEU A 56 -2.22 -5.11 -3.83
CA LEU A 56 -3.22 -4.57 -4.75
C LEU A 56 -2.92 -5.03 -6.18
N GLN A 57 -1.69 -4.82 -6.65
CA GLN A 57 -1.26 -5.23 -7.99
C GLN A 57 -1.42 -6.73 -8.21
N ARG A 58 -1.01 -7.55 -7.23
CA ARG A 58 -1.13 -9.02 -7.31
C ARG A 58 -2.59 -9.46 -7.46
N ASN A 59 -3.49 -8.88 -6.68
CA ASN A 59 -4.91 -9.17 -6.75
C ASN A 59 -5.52 -8.65 -8.06
N MET A 60 -5.21 -7.43 -8.48
CA MET A 60 -5.64 -6.87 -9.76
C MET A 60 -5.24 -7.78 -10.93
N LYS A 61 -4.00 -8.29 -10.90
CA LYS A 61 -3.52 -9.25 -11.91
C LYS A 61 -4.29 -10.57 -11.86
N TYR A 62 -4.49 -11.12 -10.67
CA TYR A 62 -5.21 -12.39 -10.49
C TYR A 62 -6.64 -12.32 -11.04
N TYR A 63 -7.33 -11.20 -10.84
CA TYR A 63 -8.71 -10.99 -11.29
C TYR A 63 -8.83 -10.34 -12.68
N GLY A 64 -7.73 -10.17 -13.41
CA GLY A 64 -7.73 -9.59 -14.77
C GLY A 64 -8.11 -8.12 -14.84
N MET A 65 -7.86 -7.35 -13.79
CA MET A 65 -8.28 -5.95 -13.64
C MET A 65 -7.14 -4.93 -13.86
N LEU A 66 -5.93 -5.34 -14.26
CA LEU A 66 -4.80 -4.43 -14.41
C LEU A 66 -5.04 -3.27 -15.38
N SER A 67 -5.94 -3.46 -16.38
CA SER A 67 -6.29 -2.39 -17.31
C SER A 67 -7.03 -1.20 -16.68
N LYS A 68 -7.51 -1.36 -15.45
CA LYS A 68 -8.18 -0.30 -14.70
C LYS A 68 -7.22 0.67 -14.01
N ILE A 69 -5.96 0.30 -13.89
CA ILE A 69 -4.90 1.14 -13.31
C ILE A 69 -3.85 1.41 -14.37
N LYS A 70 -3.48 2.67 -14.53
CA LYS A 70 -2.30 3.03 -15.33
C LYS A 70 -1.07 2.79 -14.46
N GLY A 71 -0.14 2.00 -14.93
CA GLY A 71 1.01 1.65 -14.14
C GLY A 71 2.25 1.30 -14.95
N PRO A 72 3.39 1.10 -14.33
CA PRO A 72 3.56 1.00 -12.86
C PRO A 72 3.11 2.25 -12.10
N VAL A 73 2.61 2.05 -10.89
CA VAL A 73 2.05 3.12 -10.06
C VAL A 73 3.17 3.83 -9.29
N THR A 74 3.24 5.15 -9.43
CA THR A 74 4.06 5.97 -8.52
C THR A 74 3.30 6.19 -7.23
N TYR A 75 3.96 6.01 -6.08
CA TYR A 75 3.37 6.17 -4.75
C TYR A 75 4.38 6.73 -3.75
N TYR A 76 3.92 7.12 -2.58
CA TYR A 76 4.77 7.51 -1.46
C TYR A 76 4.77 6.45 -0.37
N ASP A 77 5.92 5.84 -0.12
CA ASP A 77 6.16 4.97 1.04
C ASP A 77 6.45 5.86 2.27
N ALA A 78 5.41 6.17 3.03
CA ALA A 78 5.53 7.04 4.21
C ALA A 78 6.46 6.46 5.27
N GLN A 79 6.58 5.12 5.40
CA GLN A 79 7.51 4.48 6.31
C GLN A 79 8.97 4.74 5.93
N LYS A 80 9.29 4.65 4.64
CA LYS A 80 10.63 4.98 4.11
C LYS A 80 10.95 6.46 4.34
N ILE A 81 10.01 7.34 3.99
CA ILE A 81 10.21 8.80 4.10
C ILE A 81 10.31 9.21 5.57
N TYR A 82 9.52 8.62 6.45
CA TYR A 82 9.65 8.79 7.90
C TYR A 82 11.07 8.47 8.37
N GLY A 83 11.63 7.33 7.97
CA GLY A 83 13.01 6.96 8.29
C GLY A 83 14.03 8.00 7.81
N ILE A 84 13.86 8.55 6.62
CA ILE A 84 14.71 9.62 6.08
C ILE A 84 14.59 10.91 6.91
N CYS A 85 13.36 11.35 7.20
CA CYS A 85 13.10 12.60 7.94
C CYS A 85 13.62 12.58 9.39
N TYR A 86 13.55 11.41 10.03
CA TYR A 86 13.89 11.27 11.45
C TYR A 86 15.25 10.61 11.70
N ASN A 87 16.06 10.40 10.65
CA ASN A 87 17.37 9.74 10.75
C ASN A 87 17.30 8.38 11.49
N GLU A 88 16.21 7.66 11.30
CA GLU A 88 16.05 6.33 11.87
C GLU A 88 16.88 5.33 11.05
N ASP A 89 17.47 4.36 11.74
CA ASP A 89 18.21 3.24 11.16
C ASP A 89 17.41 2.59 10.01
N PRO A 90 18.05 2.05 8.95
CA PRO A 90 17.40 1.38 7.82
C PRO A 90 16.40 0.27 8.19
N CYS A 91 16.34 -0.15 9.45
CA CYS A 91 15.25 -0.95 9.97
C CYS A 91 13.93 -0.17 9.91
N ARG A 92 13.06 -0.56 9.01
CA ARG A 92 11.72 0.04 8.90
C ARG A 92 10.97 -0.08 10.23
N ARG A 93 10.45 1.04 10.72
CA ARG A 93 9.71 1.11 11.97
C ARG A 93 8.23 0.77 11.76
N SER A 94 7.59 0.18 12.77
CA SER A 94 6.15 -0.04 12.73
C SER A 94 5.37 1.28 12.72
N LEU A 95 4.14 1.24 12.24
CA LEU A 95 3.23 2.40 12.29
C LEU A 95 3.02 2.86 13.73
N GLU A 96 2.81 1.92 14.64
CA GLU A 96 2.64 2.21 16.07
C GLU A 96 3.86 2.89 16.68
N TYR A 97 5.08 2.44 16.36
CA TYR A 97 6.31 3.10 16.80
C TYR A 97 6.35 4.56 16.35
N ALA A 98 6.02 4.84 15.10
CA ALA A 98 6.04 6.21 14.58
C ALA A 98 4.99 7.09 15.25
N ILE A 99 3.80 6.58 15.51
CA ILE A 99 2.72 7.25 16.26
C ILE A 99 3.22 7.64 17.66
N ASP A 100 3.84 6.69 18.38
CA ASP A 100 4.39 6.95 19.72
C ASP A 100 5.50 8.00 19.70
N LYS A 101 6.44 7.85 18.77
CA LYS A 101 7.56 8.76 18.63
C LYS A 101 7.15 10.18 18.30
N MET A 102 6.11 10.33 17.52
CA MET A 102 5.54 11.63 17.13
C MET A 102 4.49 12.16 18.14
N HIS A 103 4.26 11.45 19.24
CA HIS A 103 3.27 11.78 20.27
C HIS A 103 1.86 12.01 19.70
N LEU A 104 1.47 11.21 18.71
CA LEU A 104 0.14 11.28 18.14
C LEU A 104 -0.88 10.55 19.03
N PRO A 105 -2.11 11.05 19.15
CA PRO A 105 -3.12 10.42 19.98
C PRO A 105 -3.54 9.05 19.43
N LYS A 106 -3.49 8.03 20.28
CA LYS A 106 -3.97 6.68 19.99
C LYS A 106 -5.47 6.58 20.33
N ALA A 107 -6.31 7.04 19.44
CA ALA A 107 -7.76 7.04 19.65
C ALA A 107 -8.48 5.77 19.16
N GLN A 108 -7.81 4.92 18.40
CA GLN A 108 -8.39 3.74 17.76
C GLN A 108 -7.41 2.57 17.79
N GLU A 109 -7.94 1.34 17.71
CA GLU A 109 -7.15 0.12 17.65
C GLU A 109 -6.36 0.00 16.32
N PHE A 110 -5.11 -0.44 16.41
CA PHE A 110 -4.28 -0.80 15.25
C PHE A 110 -4.78 -2.08 14.58
N HIS A 111 -4.21 -2.38 13.42
CA HIS A 111 -4.53 -3.56 12.59
C HIS A 111 -5.95 -3.56 12.00
N ARG A 112 -6.58 -2.38 11.97
CA ARG A 112 -7.78 -2.12 11.19
C ARG A 112 -7.38 -1.25 10.01
N ALA A 113 -7.59 -1.73 8.77
CA ALA A 113 -7.14 -1.06 7.55
C ALA A 113 -7.48 0.44 7.49
N LEU A 114 -8.71 0.81 7.85
CA LEU A 114 -9.13 2.22 7.90
C LEU A 114 -8.39 3.02 8.96
N THR A 115 -8.14 2.43 10.13
CA THR A 115 -7.41 3.06 11.23
C THR A 115 -5.95 3.28 10.85
N ASP A 116 -5.31 2.26 10.30
CA ASP A 116 -3.92 2.31 9.88
C ASP A 116 -3.74 3.33 8.73
N ALA A 117 -4.68 3.39 7.79
CA ALA A 117 -4.71 4.41 6.76
C ALA A 117 -4.83 5.84 7.32
N LYS A 118 -5.69 6.05 8.35
CA LYS A 118 -5.81 7.35 9.03
C LYS A 118 -4.51 7.74 9.74
N TYR A 119 -3.89 6.83 10.48
CA TYR A 119 -2.62 7.08 11.15
C TYR A 119 -1.49 7.36 10.15
N THR A 120 -1.43 6.60 9.06
CA THR A 120 -0.48 6.86 7.97
C THR A 120 -0.66 8.27 7.42
N GLY A 121 -1.90 8.69 7.15
CA GLY A 121 -2.22 10.04 6.70
C GLY A 121 -1.84 11.13 7.70
N GLU A 122 -2.03 10.88 9.01
CA GLU A 122 -1.65 11.83 10.06
C GLU A 122 -0.13 12.00 10.19
N ILE A 123 0.64 10.91 10.02
CA ILE A 123 2.09 10.97 9.94
C ILE A 123 2.51 11.73 8.67
N PHE A 124 1.98 11.34 7.51
CA PHE A 124 2.34 11.91 6.21
C PHE A 124 2.19 13.44 6.18
N LYS A 125 1.12 13.97 6.74
CA LYS A 125 0.90 15.44 6.86
C LYS A 125 1.99 16.16 7.66
N ARG A 126 2.76 15.46 8.47
CA ARG A 126 3.82 16.00 9.35
C ARG A 126 5.23 15.74 8.84
N LEU A 127 5.36 14.97 7.76
CA LEU A 127 6.66 14.77 7.12
C LEU A 127 7.13 16.04 6.41
N ASP A 128 8.45 16.17 6.29
CA ASP A 128 9.06 17.27 5.53
C ASP A 128 8.68 17.15 4.04
N MET A 129 7.92 18.11 3.53
CA MET A 129 7.41 18.05 2.16
C MET A 129 8.51 18.01 1.09
N PRO A 130 9.62 18.75 1.18
CA PRO A 130 10.77 18.58 0.31
C PRO A 130 11.30 17.14 0.28
N ALA A 131 11.42 16.48 1.45
CA ALA A 131 11.84 15.08 1.52
C ALA A 131 10.80 14.14 0.90
N VAL A 132 9.51 14.40 1.08
CA VAL A 132 8.43 13.64 0.43
C VAL A 132 8.57 13.71 -1.09
N LEU A 133 8.64 14.91 -1.66
CA LEU A 133 8.69 15.12 -3.11
C LEU A 133 9.97 14.56 -3.76
N ALA A 134 11.08 14.51 -3.00
CA ALA A 134 12.35 13.95 -3.45
C ALA A 134 12.40 12.41 -3.41
N ASN A 135 11.43 11.74 -2.79
CA ASN A 135 11.49 10.29 -2.54
C ASN A 135 10.23 9.52 -2.98
N PRO A 136 9.74 9.70 -4.20
CA PRO A 136 8.68 8.85 -4.74
C PRO A 136 9.18 7.40 -4.82
N SER A 137 8.27 6.48 -4.80
CA SER A 137 8.51 5.05 -5.03
C SER A 137 7.69 4.59 -6.23
N ILE A 138 8.21 3.60 -6.94
CA ILE A 138 7.51 2.98 -8.06
C ILE A 138 7.07 1.59 -7.62
N ASP A 139 5.90 1.18 -8.09
CA ASP A 139 5.35 -0.14 -7.88
C ASP A 139 6.19 -1.20 -8.63
N VAL A 140 7.20 -1.69 -7.96
CA VAL A 140 8.12 -2.73 -8.46
C VAL A 140 8.04 -3.97 -7.58
N TYR A 141 8.12 -5.13 -8.21
CA TYR A 141 8.21 -6.40 -7.52
C TYR A 141 9.68 -6.74 -7.25
N GLN A 142 10.02 -6.99 -6.00
CA GLN A 142 11.33 -7.52 -5.65
C GLN A 142 11.28 -9.05 -5.58
N ASN A 143 11.96 -9.71 -6.50
CA ASN A 143 12.04 -11.16 -6.50
C ASN A 143 12.74 -11.67 -5.22
N PRO A 144 12.07 -12.47 -4.37
CA PRO A 144 12.63 -12.88 -3.08
C PRO A 144 13.86 -13.77 -3.19
N LYS A 145 14.06 -14.44 -4.34
CA LYS A 145 15.23 -15.31 -4.59
C LYS A 145 16.44 -14.53 -5.08
N THR A 146 16.24 -13.65 -6.05
CA THR A 146 17.33 -12.90 -6.69
C THR A 146 17.60 -11.56 -6.05
N ARG A 147 16.67 -11.03 -5.26
CA ARG A 147 16.68 -9.67 -4.69
C ARG A 147 16.74 -8.56 -5.74
N LYS A 148 16.47 -8.89 -7.00
CA LYS A 148 16.36 -7.91 -8.08
C LYS A 148 14.97 -7.30 -8.08
N GLU A 149 14.92 -6.01 -8.35
CA GLU A 149 13.67 -5.31 -8.62
C GLU A 149 13.19 -5.69 -10.02
N GLU A 150 11.90 -5.98 -10.12
CA GLU A 150 11.23 -6.34 -11.36
C GLU A 150 9.96 -5.50 -11.47
N ILE A 151 9.83 -4.72 -12.53
CA ILE A 151 8.58 -4.01 -12.82
C ILE A 151 7.61 -5.03 -13.44
N TYR A 152 6.37 -5.01 -13.00
CA TYR A 152 5.35 -5.86 -13.59
C TYR A 152 5.00 -5.38 -14.99
N LEU A 153 5.67 -5.97 -16.00
CA LEU A 153 5.44 -5.70 -17.42
C LEU A 153 4.01 -6.02 -17.91
N SER A 154 3.18 -6.53 -17.02
CA SER A 154 1.78 -6.85 -17.31
C SER A 154 0.84 -5.64 -17.23
N TYR A 155 1.33 -4.47 -16.88
CA TYR A 155 0.53 -3.25 -16.99
C TYR A 155 0.30 -2.90 -18.47
N PRO A 156 -0.93 -2.64 -18.87
CA PRO A 156 -1.26 -2.40 -20.29
C PRO A 156 -0.58 -1.16 -20.89
N ASN A 157 -0.23 -0.20 -20.05
CA ASN A 157 0.37 1.08 -20.45
C ASN A 157 1.84 1.23 -20.05
N TYR A 158 2.54 0.12 -19.79
CA TYR A 158 3.93 0.14 -19.32
C TYR A 158 4.86 0.91 -20.27
N ASP A 159 4.78 0.65 -21.57
CA ASP A 159 5.65 1.29 -22.56
C ASP A 159 5.40 2.81 -22.64
N GLU A 160 4.15 3.24 -22.50
CA GLU A 160 3.78 4.65 -22.43
C GLU A 160 4.36 5.32 -21.16
N TYR A 161 4.30 4.62 -20.03
CA TYR A 161 4.86 5.10 -18.78
C TYR A 161 6.38 5.31 -18.89
N VAL A 162 7.12 4.29 -19.33
CA VAL A 162 8.59 4.36 -19.47
C VAL A 162 9.00 5.47 -20.43
N SER A 163 8.30 5.66 -21.53
CA SER A 163 8.62 6.72 -22.49
C SER A 163 8.42 8.14 -21.96
N ARG A 164 7.58 8.33 -20.95
CA ARG A 164 7.38 9.64 -20.29
C ARG A 164 8.42 9.95 -19.22
N GLU A 165 8.90 8.93 -18.51
CA GLU A 165 9.84 9.11 -17.39
C GLU A 165 11.29 9.28 -17.87
N PHE A 166 11.63 8.77 -19.05
CA PHE A 166 13.00 8.76 -19.57
C PHE A 166 13.20 9.57 -20.87
N ALA A 167 12.22 10.36 -21.27
CA ALA A 167 12.29 11.29 -22.39
C ALA A 167 12.51 12.75 -21.90
#